data_86a103be17e53c94eb7cc6fb3778d851
#
_entry.id   86a103be17e53c94eb7cc6fb3778d851
#
_cell.length_a   1.000
_cell.length_b   1.000
_cell.length_c   1.000
_cell.angle_alpha   90.00
_cell.angle_beta   90.00
_cell.angle_gamma   90.00
#
_symmetry.space_group_name_H-M   'P 1'
#
loop_
_entity.id
_entity.type
_entity.pdbx_description
1 polymer ?
#
loop_
_entity_poly.entity_id
_entity_poly.type
_entity_poly.pdbx_seq_one_letter_code
_entity_poly.pdbx_strand_id
1 'polypeptide(L)' 'MAKDPVCHMNVDESKTDLKTEHDGQTYYFCAKGCKTRFEADPQKYLGAKS' A
#
# COMPACT_ATOMS: atom_id res chain seq x y z
N MET A 1 11.70 -2.92 -5.90
CA MET A 1 11.00 -3.08 -4.62
C MET A 1 9.98 -1.95 -4.44
N ALA A 2 8.89 -2.26 -3.81
CA ALA A 2 7.84 -1.28 -3.58
C ALA A 2 7.90 -0.76 -2.15
N LYS A 3 7.20 0.33 -1.90
CA LYS A 3 7.16 0.91 -0.57
C LYS A 3 5.73 0.85 -0.05
N ASP A 4 5.59 0.34 1.17
CA ASP A 4 4.29 0.27 1.84
C ASP A 4 3.80 1.70 2.13
N PRO A 5 2.64 2.10 1.62
CA PRO A 5 2.17 3.47 1.85
C PRO A 5 1.68 3.71 3.28
N VAL A 6 1.47 2.67 4.05
CA VAL A 6 0.98 2.80 5.42
C VAL A 6 2.15 2.92 6.40
N CYS A 7 3.07 1.97 6.36
CA CYS A 7 4.18 1.97 7.31
C CYS A 7 5.49 2.46 6.69
N HIS A 8 5.52 2.73 5.40
CA HIS A 8 6.68 3.29 4.69
C HIS A 8 7.91 2.38 4.69
N MET A 9 7.69 1.09 4.83
CA MET A 9 8.78 0.13 4.79
C MET A 9 8.94 -0.43 3.38
N ASN A 10 10.15 -0.83 3.05
CA ASN A 10 10.39 -1.46 1.77
C ASN A 10 9.76 -2.84 1.73
N VAL A 11 9.06 -3.12 0.64
CA VAL A 11 8.35 -4.38 0.47
C VAL A 11 8.85 -5.04 -0.80
N ASP A 12 9.16 -6.33 -0.72
CA ASP A 12 9.56 -7.08 -1.89
C ASP A 12 8.30 -7.53 -2.63
N GLU A 13 8.02 -6.87 -3.72
CA GLU A 13 6.79 -7.10 -4.47
C GLU A 13 6.70 -8.48 -5.07
N SER A 14 7.82 -9.16 -5.20
CA SER A 14 7.82 -10.51 -5.70
C SER A 14 7.53 -11.54 -4.61
N LYS A 15 7.58 -11.14 -3.35
CA LYS A 15 7.36 -12.04 -2.22
C LYS A 15 6.05 -11.82 -1.51
N THR A 16 5.48 -10.64 -1.61
CA THR A 16 4.25 -10.34 -0.90
C THR A 16 3.03 -10.53 -1.80
N ASP A 17 1.99 -11.13 -1.23
CA ASP A 17 0.70 -11.22 -1.90
C ASP A 17 -0.23 -10.10 -1.49
N LEU A 18 0.21 -9.27 -0.54
CA LEU A 18 -0.59 -8.19 -0.01
C LEU A 18 -0.44 -6.98 -0.90
N LYS A 19 -1.34 -6.85 -1.85
CA LYS A 19 -1.30 -5.75 -2.78
C LYS A 19 -2.71 -5.28 -3.08
N THR A 20 -2.83 -4.03 -3.51
CA THR A 20 -4.10 -3.49 -3.92
C THR A 20 -3.87 -2.50 -5.05
N GLU A 21 -4.83 -2.40 -5.95
CA GLU A 21 -4.76 -1.45 -7.05
C GLU A 21 -5.68 -0.29 -6.77
N HIS A 22 -5.16 0.93 -6.88
CA HIS A 22 -5.93 2.12 -6.64
C HIS A 22 -5.55 3.17 -7.68
N ASP A 23 -6.52 3.66 -8.41
CA ASP A 23 -6.34 4.74 -9.38
C ASP A 23 -5.27 4.41 -10.41
N GLY A 24 -5.23 3.16 -10.85
CA GLY A 24 -4.27 2.73 -11.85
C GLY A 24 -2.88 2.41 -11.29
N GLN A 25 -2.69 2.51 -9.99
CA GLN A 25 -1.43 2.23 -9.32
C GLN A 25 -1.56 1.00 -8.46
N THR A 26 -0.54 0.16 -8.46
CA THR A 26 -0.51 -1.01 -7.58
C THR A 26 0.34 -0.70 -6.37
N TYR A 27 -0.21 -0.96 -5.19
CA TYR A 27 0.46 -0.73 -3.92
C TYR A 27 0.66 -2.04 -3.21
N TYR A 28 1.83 -2.20 -2.60
CA TYR A 28 2.20 -3.42 -1.90
C TYR A 28 2.33 -3.14 -0.41
N PHE A 29 2.04 -4.14 0.40
CA PHE A 29 1.99 -3.97 1.84
C PHE A 29 2.81 -5.02 2.55
N CYS A 30 3.39 -4.63 3.68
CA CYS A 30 4.22 -5.53 4.46
C CYS A 30 3.38 -6.42 5.37
N ALA A 31 2.15 -6.05 5.65
CA ALA A 31 1.27 -6.81 6.53
C ALA A 31 -0.17 -6.61 6.12
N LYS A 32 -1.00 -7.59 6.47
CA LYS A 32 -2.42 -7.53 6.13
C LYS A 32 -3.11 -6.33 6.78
N GLY A 33 -2.69 -5.97 7.98
CA GLY A 33 -3.23 -4.79 8.65
C GLY A 33 -2.97 -3.52 7.88
N CYS A 34 -1.81 -3.40 7.27
CA CYS A 34 -1.50 -2.24 6.44
C CYS A 34 -2.39 -2.17 5.23
N LYS A 35 -2.61 -3.31 4.58
CA LYS A 35 -3.50 -3.37 3.43
C LYS A 35 -4.91 -2.95 3.80
N THR A 36 -5.42 -3.47 4.93
CA THR A 36 -6.76 -3.16 5.39
C THR A 36 -6.90 -1.67 5.70
N ARG A 37 -5.90 -1.09 6.35
CA ARG A 37 -5.92 0.33 6.66
C ARG A 37 -5.92 1.20 5.41
N PHE A 38 -5.13 0.80 4.44
CA PHE A 38 -5.07 1.54 3.19
C PHE A 38 -6.42 1.50 2.47
N GLU A 39 -7.03 0.33 2.39
CA GLU A 39 -8.30 0.17 1.70
C GLU A 39 -9.42 0.95 2.39
N ALA A 40 -9.33 1.10 3.70
CA ALA A 40 -10.32 1.86 4.45
C ALA A 40 -10.23 3.35 4.15
N ASP A 41 -9.02 3.87 3.93
CA ASP A 41 -8.84 5.29 3.70
C ASP A 41 -7.59 5.52 2.85
N PRO A 42 -7.67 5.23 1.55
CA PRO A 42 -6.50 5.33 0.68
C PRO A 42 -5.95 6.75 0.55
N GLN A 43 -6.82 7.75 0.56
CA GLN A 43 -6.35 9.12 0.39
C GLN A 43 -5.53 9.61 1.56
N LYS A 44 -5.80 9.09 2.75
CA LYS A 44 -5.02 9.44 3.91
C LYS A 44 -3.55 9.07 3.74
N TYR A 45 -3.29 7.96 3.08
CA TYR A 45 -1.93 7.46 2.91
C TYR A 45 -1.28 7.92 1.63
N LEU A 46 -2.07 8.29 0.64
CA LEU A 46 -1.54 8.76 -0.63
C LEU A 46 -1.24 10.26 -0.63
N GLY A 47 -1.70 10.97 0.38
CA GLY A 47 -1.45 12.38 0.47
C GLY A 47 -2.61 13.20 -0.06
N ALA A 48 -2.61 14.47 0.31
CA ALA A 48 -3.73 15.35 0.02
C ALA A 48 -3.92 15.61 -1.45
N LYS A 49 -2.88 15.53 -2.22
CA LYS A 49 -2.97 15.85 -3.62
C LYS A 49 -3.41 14.69 -4.49
N SER A 50 -3.48 13.55 -3.90
CA SER A 50 -3.85 12.35 -4.65
C SER A 50 -5.34 12.28 -4.86
#